data_da5e0750ea743e49c588371301241530
#
_entry.id   da5e0750ea743e49c588371301241530
#
_cell.length_a   1.000
_cell.length_b   1.000
_cell.length_c   1.000
_cell.angle_alpha   90.00
_cell.angle_beta   90.00
_cell.angle_gamma   90.00
#
_symmetry.space_group_name_H-M   'P 1'
#
loop_
_entity.id
_entity.type
_entity.pdbx_description
1 polymer ?
#
loop_
_entity_poly.entity_id
_entity_poly.type
_entity_poly.pdbx_seq_one_letter_code
_entity_poly.pdbx_strand_id
1 'polypeptide(L)'
;MSDSITNLRSPATTSPFDLTDERAYQCWREWKLSDYPGSAEDLIVSVANPCRLSPAEKHALLSRCQKANAAIYRISTGDFANKELVGSLGRQFGLARLDRNLRADEDSITSLKVVSGPGGTYYIPYTNRPLNWHTDGYYNMPDEQVRGVVLHCVSDAAEGGENVYLDHEIAYLLLRDENPEYLAALMQPDAMTIPANTEAGVEIRPAQSGPVFSVEPRTGSPHMRYTARTRSIAWKDDRNTRMAVGFLTELLAGESEFLIRYRLQPGEGIICNNILHKREAFTDDPAGGRTRLLYRARYYDRIHGTELNTIWSGVRPCSG
;
A
#
# COMPACT_ATOMS: atom_id res chain seq x y z
N MET A 1 -8.30 15.92 -57.10
CA MET A 1 -7.45 14.97 -56.38
C MET A 1 -7.58 15.31 -54.92
N SER A 2 -8.38 14.54 -54.23
CA SER A 2 -8.67 14.76 -52.79
C SER A 2 -7.95 13.67 -52.01
N ASP A 3 -6.87 14.04 -51.34
CA ASP A 3 -6.11 13.12 -50.48
C ASP A 3 -6.89 12.91 -49.19
N SER A 4 -7.47 11.72 -49.07
CA SER A 4 -8.06 11.24 -47.81
C SER A 4 -6.92 10.90 -46.83
N ILE A 5 -6.67 11.79 -45.89
CA ILE A 5 -5.80 11.49 -44.75
C ILE A 5 -6.56 10.52 -43.86
N THR A 6 -6.23 9.24 -43.96
CA THR A 6 -6.67 8.19 -43.02
C THR A 6 -5.97 8.42 -41.70
N ASN A 7 -6.71 8.99 -40.74
CA ASN A 7 -6.28 9.05 -39.36
C ASN A 7 -6.14 7.62 -38.81
N LEU A 8 -4.94 7.06 -38.85
CA LEU A 8 -4.56 5.86 -38.11
C LEU A 8 -4.58 6.25 -36.63
N ARG A 9 -5.72 6.07 -35.96
CA ARG A 9 -5.78 6.00 -34.51
C ARG A 9 -4.84 4.87 -34.11
N SER A 10 -3.76 5.18 -33.36
CA SER A 10 -3.00 4.17 -32.63
C SER A 10 -3.99 3.30 -31.86
N PRO A 11 -3.83 1.97 -31.85
CA PRO A 11 -4.69 1.12 -31.04
C PRO A 11 -4.66 1.65 -29.60
N ALA A 12 -5.83 2.00 -29.08
CA ALA A 12 -5.97 2.39 -27.69
C ALA A 12 -5.30 1.30 -26.84
N THR A 13 -4.32 1.68 -26.04
CA THR A 13 -3.66 0.76 -25.12
C THR A 13 -4.74 0.21 -24.19
N THR A 14 -5.15 -1.03 -24.39
CA THR A 14 -6.18 -1.69 -23.61
C THR A 14 -5.69 -1.82 -22.17
N SER A 15 -6.49 -1.37 -21.20
CA SER A 15 -6.14 -1.40 -19.79
C SER A 15 -6.78 -2.60 -19.12
N PRO A 16 -6.04 -3.42 -18.38
CA PRO A 16 -6.62 -4.52 -17.60
C PRO A 16 -7.57 -4.03 -16.50
N PHE A 17 -7.54 -2.74 -16.19
CA PHE A 17 -8.41 -2.10 -15.20
C PHE A 17 -9.63 -1.40 -15.81
N ASP A 18 -9.80 -1.49 -17.13
CA ASP A 18 -11.07 -1.21 -17.79
C ASP A 18 -12.01 -2.40 -17.56
N LEU A 19 -13.12 -2.17 -16.89
CA LEU A 19 -14.08 -3.23 -16.56
C LEU A 19 -14.77 -3.81 -17.81
N THR A 20 -14.69 -3.14 -18.94
CA THR A 20 -15.25 -3.60 -20.23
C THR A 20 -14.26 -4.42 -21.06
N ASP A 21 -12.96 -4.39 -20.73
CA ASP A 21 -11.92 -5.16 -21.45
C ASP A 21 -11.56 -6.44 -20.70
N GLU A 22 -12.39 -7.46 -20.89
CA GLU A 22 -12.17 -8.75 -20.26
C GLU A 22 -10.89 -9.45 -20.75
N ARG A 23 -10.51 -9.28 -22.00
CA ARG A 23 -9.29 -9.90 -22.55
C ARG A 23 -8.03 -9.32 -21.90
N ALA A 24 -7.92 -7.99 -21.81
CA ALA A 24 -6.79 -7.35 -21.15
C ALA A 24 -6.72 -7.77 -19.66
N TYR A 25 -7.88 -7.86 -19.01
CA TYR A 25 -7.96 -8.32 -17.62
C TYR A 25 -7.44 -9.75 -17.46
N GLN A 26 -7.90 -10.71 -18.26
CA GLN A 26 -7.47 -12.11 -18.14
C GLN A 26 -5.97 -12.26 -18.37
N CYS A 27 -5.40 -11.58 -19.35
CA CYS A 27 -3.96 -11.58 -19.58
C CYS A 27 -3.18 -11.01 -18.39
N TRP A 28 -3.65 -9.91 -17.80
CA TRP A 28 -3.02 -9.33 -16.61
C TRP A 28 -3.19 -10.25 -15.39
N ARG A 29 -4.35 -10.85 -15.21
CA ARG A 29 -4.65 -11.79 -14.14
C ARG A 29 -3.70 -13.00 -14.18
N GLU A 30 -3.53 -13.63 -15.34
CA GLU A 30 -2.58 -14.74 -15.53
C GLU A 30 -1.16 -14.29 -15.17
N TRP A 31 -0.71 -13.16 -15.70
CA TRP A 31 0.58 -12.61 -15.35
C TRP A 31 0.70 -12.31 -13.85
N LYS A 32 -0.31 -11.72 -13.24
CA LYS A 32 -0.29 -11.34 -11.82
C LYS A 32 -0.18 -12.57 -10.91
N LEU A 33 -0.90 -13.63 -11.23
CA LEU A 33 -0.92 -14.85 -10.43
C LEU A 33 0.24 -15.81 -10.72
N SER A 34 0.84 -15.76 -11.92
CA SER A 34 2.03 -16.59 -12.22
C SER A 34 3.16 -16.22 -11.28
N ASP A 35 3.78 -17.19 -10.61
CA ASP A 35 4.90 -16.98 -9.68
C ASP A 35 4.64 -15.87 -8.63
N TYR A 36 3.39 -15.73 -8.17
CA TYR A 36 3.07 -14.78 -7.10
C TYR A 36 3.69 -15.27 -5.78
N PRO A 37 4.28 -14.38 -4.96
CA PRO A 37 4.90 -14.77 -3.69
C PRO A 37 3.92 -15.51 -2.78
N GLY A 38 4.29 -16.71 -2.33
CA GLY A 38 3.50 -17.53 -1.42
C GLY A 38 3.81 -17.26 0.06
N SER A 39 4.93 -16.56 0.33
CA SER A 39 5.40 -16.30 1.69
C SER A 39 6.16 -14.98 1.79
N ALA A 40 6.43 -14.55 3.02
CA ALA A 40 7.26 -13.37 3.27
C ALA A 40 8.71 -13.58 2.80
N GLU A 41 9.22 -14.81 2.84
CA GLU A 41 10.58 -15.15 2.41
C GLU A 41 10.80 -14.83 0.92
N ASP A 42 9.79 -15.00 0.10
CA ASP A 42 9.84 -14.66 -1.33
C ASP A 42 10.00 -13.16 -1.58
N LEU A 43 9.58 -12.33 -0.62
CA LEU A 43 9.71 -10.87 -0.67
C LEU A 43 11.04 -10.34 -0.12
N ILE A 44 11.81 -11.17 0.63
CA ILE A 44 13.03 -10.71 1.30
C ILE A 44 14.19 -10.60 0.31
N VAL A 45 14.91 -9.49 0.41
CA VAL A 45 16.17 -9.22 -0.29
C VAL A 45 17.22 -8.80 0.73
N SER A 46 18.33 -9.52 0.80
CA SER A 46 19.49 -9.09 1.59
C SER A 46 20.14 -7.88 0.94
N VAL A 47 20.39 -6.84 1.74
CA VAL A 47 20.90 -5.54 1.31
C VAL A 47 22.13 -5.19 2.15
N ALA A 48 23.27 -4.90 1.47
CA ALA A 48 24.49 -4.53 2.18
C ALA A 48 24.43 -3.09 2.71
N ASN A 49 23.95 -2.15 1.89
CA ASN A 49 23.82 -0.76 2.27
C ASN A 49 22.55 -0.14 1.66
N PRO A 50 21.50 0.06 2.44
CA PRO A 50 20.23 0.61 1.95
C PRO A 50 20.33 2.07 1.48
N CYS A 51 21.35 2.82 1.93
CA CYS A 51 21.60 4.17 1.42
C CYS A 51 22.21 4.18 0.01
N ARG A 52 22.81 3.06 -0.41
CA ARG A 52 23.47 2.91 -1.72
C ARG A 52 23.38 1.46 -2.19
N LEU A 53 22.22 1.09 -2.75
CA LEU A 53 22.00 -0.23 -3.31
C LEU A 53 22.90 -0.50 -4.49
N SER A 54 23.41 -1.72 -4.59
CA SER A 54 23.98 -2.22 -5.84
C SER A 54 22.90 -2.37 -6.91
N PRO A 55 23.25 -2.39 -8.21
CA PRO A 55 22.28 -2.64 -9.28
C PRO A 55 21.49 -3.94 -9.10
N ALA A 56 22.11 -5.00 -8.59
CA ALA A 56 21.48 -6.29 -8.35
C ALA A 56 20.45 -6.21 -7.20
N GLU A 57 20.78 -5.58 -6.07
CA GLU A 57 19.86 -5.37 -4.95
C GLU A 57 18.67 -4.51 -5.36
N LYS A 58 18.94 -3.41 -6.08
CA LYS A 58 17.87 -2.53 -6.59
C LYS A 58 16.94 -3.27 -7.54
N HIS A 59 17.50 -4.07 -8.47
CA HIS A 59 16.70 -4.87 -9.39
C HIS A 59 15.87 -5.91 -8.64
N ALA A 60 16.46 -6.62 -7.67
CA ALA A 60 15.77 -7.63 -6.87
C ALA A 60 14.59 -7.05 -6.06
N LEU A 61 14.75 -5.88 -5.43
CA LEU A 61 13.67 -5.19 -4.74
C LEU A 61 12.59 -4.70 -5.70
N LEU A 62 13.01 -4.12 -6.85
CA LEU A 62 12.06 -3.63 -7.85
C LEU A 62 11.21 -4.75 -8.44
N SER A 63 11.81 -5.90 -8.76
CA SER A 63 11.09 -7.05 -9.33
C SER A 63 10.00 -7.57 -8.39
N ARG A 64 10.26 -7.59 -7.07
CA ARG A 64 9.25 -7.94 -6.07
C ARG A 64 8.14 -6.90 -5.99
N CYS A 65 8.49 -5.61 -6.01
CA CYS A 65 7.50 -4.54 -6.04
C CYS A 65 6.66 -4.54 -7.32
N GLN A 66 7.23 -4.91 -8.46
CA GLN A 66 6.48 -5.09 -9.72
C GLN A 66 5.46 -6.22 -9.61
N LYS A 67 5.81 -7.30 -8.91
CA LYS A 67 4.97 -8.49 -8.79
C LYS A 67 3.93 -8.38 -7.68
N ALA A 68 4.34 -7.95 -6.49
CA ALA A 68 3.51 -7.96 -5.28
C ALA A 68 3.26 -6.57 -4.66
N ASN A 69 3.62 -5.50 -5.39
CA ASN A 69 3.56 -4.12 -4.88
C ASN A 69 4.35 -3.89 -3.57
N ALA A 70 5.19 -4.85 -3.17
CA ALA A 70 5.97 -4.80 -1.94
C ALA A 70 7.27 -5.61 -2.06
N ALA A 71 8.30 -5.19 -1.33
CA ALA A 71 9.53 -5.94 -1.09
C ALA A 71 10.00 -5.71 0.34
N ILE A 72 10.55 -6.75 0.97
CA ILE A 72 11.17 -6.67 2.29
C ILE A 72 12.68 -6.64 2.08
N TYR A 73 13.35 -5.64 2.66
CA TYR A 73 14.81 -5.62 2.69
C TYR A 73 15.32 -6.04 4.06
N ARG A 74 16.48 -6.71 4.08
CA ARG A 74 17.17 -7.15 5.30
C ARG A 74 18.61 -6.67 5.26
N ILE A 75 19.00 -5.89 6.27
CA ILE A 75 20.36 -5.42 6.49
C ILE A 75 20.98 -6.30 7.56
N SER A 76 22.13 -6.90 7.27
CA SER A 76 22.79 -7.80 8.23
C SER A 76 23.66 -7.07 9.26
N THR A 77 24.14 -5.85 8.95
CA THR A 77 25.03 -5.07 9.82
C THR A 77 24.83 -3.58 9.60
N GLY A 78 24.95 -2.77 10.62
CA GLY A 78 24.88 -1.30 10.53
C GLY A 78 24.16 -0.63 11.69
N ASP A 79 24.02 0.68 11.62
CA ASP A 79 23.21 1.49 12.52
C ASP A 79 21.75 1.49 12.07
N PHE A 80 20.93 0.62 12.67
CA PHE A 80 19.50 0.54 12.35
C PHE A 80 18.70 1.75 12.83
N ALA A 81 19.26 2.57 13.72
CA ALA A 81 18.60 3.78 14.23
C ALA A 81 18.79 5.01 13.32
N ASN A 82 19.53 4.87 12.23
CA ASN A 82 19.74 5.97 11.28
C ASN A 82 18.48 6.20 10.41
N LYS A 83 17.72 7.25 10.70
CA LYS A 83 16.52 7.64 9.93
C LYS A 83 16.80 7.98 8.46
N GLU A 84 18.00 8.48 8.15
CA GLU A 84 18.38 8.82 6.78
C GLU A 84 18.30 7.62 5.84
N LEU A 85 18.48 6.41 6.38
CA LEU A 85 18.32 5.15 5.65
C LEU A 85 16.97 5.09 4.94
N VAL A 86 15.87 5.44 5.62
CA VAL A 86 14.51 5.36 5.07
C VAL A 86 14.34 6.32 3.90
N GLY A 87 14.78 7.56 4.05
CA GLY A 87 14.72 8.56 2.98
C GLY A 87 15.64 8.22 1.81
N SER A 88 16.87 7.75 2.08
CA SER A 88 17.83 7.37 1.05
C SER A 88 17.40 6.17 0.23
N LEU A 89 16.80 5.17 0.88
CA LEU A 89 16.20 4.03 0.19
C LEU A 89 15.08 4.49 -0.73
N GLY A 90 14.13 5.28 -0.20
CA GLY A 90 13.00 5.79 -0.98
C GLY A 90 13.42 6.55 -2.23
N ARG A 91 14.39 7.46 -2.11
CA ARG A 91 14.91 8.26 -3.25
C ARG A 91 15.45 7.38 -4.39
N GLN A 92 16.05 6.23 -4.10
CA GLN A 92 16.57 5.31 -5.13
C GLN A 92 15.45 4.66 -5.97
N PHE A 93 14.21 4.68 -5.45
CA PHE A 93 13.02 4.21 -6.13
C PHE A 93 12.07 5.35 -6.56
N GLY A 94 12.56 6.58 -6.62
CA GLY A 94 11.78 7.74 -7.07
C GLY A 94 10.79 8.28 -6.04
N LEU A 95 10.83 7.81 -4.79
CA LEU A 95 10.00 8.32 -3.70
C LEU A 95 10.64 9.59 -3.13
N ALA A 96 10.08 10.75 -3.45
CA ALA A 96 10.65 12.05 -3.11
C ALA A 96 9.69 12.96 -2.32
N ARG A 97 8.39 12.95 -2.68
CA ARG A 97 7.37 13.83 -2.07
C ARG A 97 6.77 13.19 -0.83
N LEU A 98 7.32 13.53 0.33
CA LEU A 98 6.87 13.03 1.63
C LEU A 98 5.51 13.63 2.02
N ASP A 99 4.65 12.78 2.55
CA ASP A 99 3.41 13.18 3.20
C ASP A 99 3.70 13.76 4.59
N ARG A 100 3.48 15.07 4.72
CA ARG A 100 3.65 15.82 5.97
C ARG A 100 2.41 15.67 6.86
N ASN A 101 2.26 14.50 7.47
CA ASN A 101 1.16 14.33 8.43
C ASN A 101 1.43 15.07 9.76
N LEU A 102 0.34 15.36 10.49
CA LEU A 102 0.35 16.13 11.77
C LEU A 102 1.26 15.56 12.88
N ARG A 103 1.81 14.36 12.72
CA ARG A 103 2.66 13.68 13.69
C ARG A 103 3.96 13.14 13.07
N ALA A 104 4.30 13.60 11.87
CA ALA A 104 5.64 13.37 11.34
C ALA A 104 6.63 14.23 12.14
N ASP A 105 7.83 13.69 12.36
CA ASP A 105 8.93 14.45 12.91
C ASP A 105 9.34 15.57 11.93
N GLU A 106 10.24 16.46 12.30
CA GLU A 106 10.66 17.60 11.45
C GLU A 106 11.17 17.17 10.06
N ASP A 107 11.71 15.96 9.96
CA ASP A 107 12.19 15.34 8.73
C ASP A 107 11.08 14.66 7.90
N SER A 108 9.82 14.76 8.34
CA SER A 108 8.64 14.07 7.78
C SER A 108 8.69 12.54 7.83
N ILE A 109 9.64 11.96 8.55
CA ILE A 109 9.73 10.52 8.85
C ILE A 109 9.20 10.28 10.26
N THR A 110 8.14 9.48 10.37
CA THR A 110 7.46 9.24 11.64
C THR A 110 8.17 8.17 12.47
N SER A 111 8.46 8.46 13.74
CA SER A 111 8.89 7.46 14.72
C SER A 111 7.68 6.77 15.35
N LEU A 112 7.44 5.50 14.98
CA LEU A 112 6.34 4.69 15.49
C LEU A 112 6.80 3.94 16.76
N LYS A 113 6.47 4.52 17.91
CA LYS A 113 6.70 3.94 19.24
C LYS A 113 5.51 4.22 20.14
N VAL A 114 5.38 3.51 21.25
CA VAL A 114 4.33 3.81 22.24
C VAL A 114 4.60 5.18 22.85
N VAL A 115 3.61 6.07 22.80
CA VAL A 115 3.66 7.40 23.40
C VAL A 115 2.75 7.42 24.61
N SER A 116 3.34 7.65 25.79
CA SER A 116 2.60 7.81 27.04
C SER A 116 2.06 9.25 27.17
N GLY A 117 0.84 9.37 27.72
CA GLY A 117 0.23 10.67 27.98
C GLY A 117 -1.07 10.96 27.20
N PRO A 118 -1.74 12.10 27.49
CA PRO A 118 -3.08 12.37 26.97
C PRO A 118 -3.22 12.39 25.43
N GLY A 119 -2.15 12.71 24.71
CA GLY A 119 -2.15 12.74 23.24
C GLY A 119 -1.78 11.41 22.57
N GLY A 120 -1.17 10.45 23.28
CA GLY A 120 -0.69 9.18 22.72
C GLY A 120 -1.79 8.13 22.56
N THR A 121 -2.81 8.15 23.42
CA THR A 121 -3.85 7.13 23.49
C THR A 121 -4.92 7.22 22.37
N TYR A 122 -5.03 8.36 21.69
CA TYR A 122 -6.04 8.57 20.65
C TYR A 122 -5.65 8.03 19.27
N TYR A 123 -4.35 7.93 18.97
CA TYR A 123 -3.87 7.50 17.67
C TYR A 123 -3.25 6.09 17.76
N ILE A 124 -3.98 5.09 17.29
CA ILE A 124 -3.61 3.66 17.40
C ILE A 124 -2.18 3.35 16.92
N PRO A 125 -1.62 3.94 15.85
CA PRO A 125 -0.24 3.69 15.43
C PRO A 125 0.82 3.92 16.51
N TYR A 126 0.54 4.82 17.49
CA TYR A 126 1.42 5.15 18.62
C TYR A 126 1.03 4.43 19.91
N THR A 127 0.33 3.31 19.78
CA THR A 127 -0.08 2.44 20.89
C THR A 127 0.33 1.00 20.61
N ASN A 128 0.27 0.16 21.62
CA ASN A 128 0.47 -1.28 21.49
C ASN A 128 -0.80 -2.06 21.10
N ARG A 129 -1.93 -1.37 20.89
CA ARG A 129 -3.20 -1.98 20.46
C ARG A 129 -3.11 -2.46 19.02
N PRO A 130 -3.93 -3.44 18.59
CA PRO A 130 -3.97 -3.88 17.21
C PRO A 130 -4.42 -2.73 16.28
N LEU A 131 -3.87 -2.68 15.10
CA LEU A 131 -4.22 -1.74 14.05
C LEU A 131 -4.93 -2.49 12.92
N ASN A 132 -6.20 -2.18 12.69
CA ASN A 132 -7.00 -2.85 11.69
C ASN A 132 -6.52 -2.58 10.25
N TRP A 133 -7.02 -3.39 9.31
CA TRP A 133 -6.74 -3.27 7.90
C TRP A 133 -6.95 -1.86 7.36
N HIS A 134 -5.95 -1.35 6.66
CA HIS A 134 -5.99 -0.03 6.04
C HIS A 134 -4.88 0.11 4.98
N THR A 135 -5.03 1.14 4.15
CA THR A 135 -3.93 1.76 3.41
C THR A 135 -3.55 3.07 4.11
N ASP A 136 -2.28 3.46 4.08
CA ASP A 136 -1.86 4.73 4.68
C ASP A 136 -2.49 5.93 3.97
N GLY A 137 -2.83 6.98 4.71
CA GLY A 137 -3.38 8.21 4.15
C GLY A 137 -4.78 8.07 3.53
N TYR A 138 -5.56 7.05 3.87
CA TYR A 138 -6.94 6.85 3.36
C TYR A 138 -7.87 8.06 3.60
N TYR A 139 -7.48 8.96 4.45
CA TYR A 139 -8.18 10.20 4.83
C TYR A 139 -7.63 11.45 4.13
N ASN A 140 -6.57 11.33 3.33
CA ASN A 140 -5.97 12.46 2.62
C ASN A 140 -6.86 12.91 1.46
N MET A 141 -6.61 14.13 0.97
CA MET A 141 -7.24 14.68 -0.23
C MET A 141 -6.86 13.84 -1.47
N PRO A 142 -7.67 13.87 -2.54
CA PRO A 142 -7.41 13.09 -3.75
C PRO A 142 -6.06 13.37 -4.42
N ASP A 143 -5.56 14.59 -4.34
CA ASP A 143 -4.26 15.02 -4.87
C ASP A 143 -3.07 14.74 -3.93
N GLU A 144 -3.37 14.39 -2.67
CA GLU A 144 -2.40 14.05 -1.62
C GLU A 144 -2.47 12.57 -1.20
N GLN A 145 -2.91 11.69 -2.08
CA GLN A 145 -2.97 10.25 -1.78
C GLN A 145 -1.57 9.68 -1.57
N VAL A 146 -1.41 8.94 -0.47
CA VAL A 146 -0.18 8.19 -0.20
C VAL A 146 -0.12 6.99 -1.16
N ARG A 147 0.92 6.95 -1.99
CA ARG A 147 1.11 5.90 -3.00
C ARG A 147 2.31 5.01 -2.74
N GLY A 148 3.27 5.47 -1.94
CA GLY A 148 4.45 4.72 -1.54
C GLY A 148 4.68 4.80 -0.04
N VAL A 149 5.18 3.72 0.54
CA VAL A 149 5.52 3.64 1.96
C VAL A 149 6.86 2.91 2.12
N VAL A 150 7.70 3.45 3.01
CA VAL A 150 8.87 2.75 3.53
C VAL A 150 8.69 2.63 5.05
N LEU A 151 8.75 1.42 5.56
CA LEU A 151 8.72 1.12 6.99
C LEU A 151 10.01 0.38 7.35
N HIS A 152 10.71 0.83 8.40
CA HIS A 152 11.98 0.25 8.86
C HIS A 152 11.92 -0.10 10.34
N CYS A 153 12.31 -1.30 10.70
CA CYS A 153 12.38 -1.76 12.08
C CYS A 153 13.75 -1.44 12.68
N VAL A 154 13.76 -0.55 13.67
CA VAL A 154 14.95 -0.23 14.48
C VAL A 154 15.08 -1.23 15.62
N SER A 155 13.96 -1.46 16.32
CA SER A 155 13.84 -2.48 17.37
C SER A 155 12.42 -3.06 17.36
N ASP A 156 12.33 -4.35 17.58
CA ASP A 156 11.05 -5.07 17.66
C ASP A 156 10.48 -5.07 19.10
N ALA A 157 9.21 -5.42 19.24
CA ALA A 157 8.59 -5.62 20.55
C ALA A 157 9.13 -6.88 21.26
N ALA A 158 8.88 -7.05 22.54
CA ALA A 158 9.17 -8.32 23.23
C ALA A 158 8.30 -9.44 22.67
N GLU A 159 6.99 -9.18 22.48
CA GLU A 159 6.03 -10.14 21.94
C GLU A 159 5.07 -9.47 20.96
N GLY A 160 4.55 -10.22 19.98
CA GLY A 160 3.54 -9.76 19.03
C GLY A 160 4.08 -8.74 18.02
N GLY A 161 3.19 -7.87 17.53
CA GLY A 161 3.54 -6.81 16.57
C GLY A 161 3.72 -7.29 15.13
N GLU A 162 3.28 -8.51 14.82
CA GLU A 162 3.25 -9.05 13.46
C GLU A 162 2.38 -8.17 12.56
N ASN A 163 2.84 -7.94 11.35
CA ASN A 163 2.04 -7.32 10.31
C ASN A 163 1.46 -8.39 9.39
N VAL A 164 0.28 -8.13 8.86
CA VAL A 164 -0.31 -8.91 7.78
C VAL A 164 -0.50 -7.96 6.60
N TYR A 165 -0.08 -8.41 5.43
CA TYR A 165 -0.10 -7.64 4.20
C TYR A 165 -0.99 -8.33 3.16
N LEU A 166 -1.71 -7.54 2.36
CA LEU A 166 -2.40 -7.97 1.16
C LEU A 166 -2.14 -6.96 0.04
N ASP A 167 -1.64 -7.42 -1.07
CA ASP A 167 -1.52 -6.62 -2.27
C ASP A 167 -2.90 -6.12 -2.73
N HIS A 168 -3.04 -4.82 -2.89
CA HIS A 168 -4.30 -4.21 -3.32
C HIS A 168 -4.72 -4.62 -4.74
N GLU A 169 -3.77 -5.03 -5.59
CA GLU A 169 -4.07 -5.60 -6.91
C GLU A 169 -4.66 -7.01 -6.80
N ILE A 170 -4.25 -7.79 -5.80
CA ILE A 170 -4.91 -9.08 -5.49
C ILE A 170 -6.33 -8.84 -4.96
N ALA A 171 -6.51 -7.87 -4.06
CA ALA A 171 -7.85 -7.51 -3.60
C ALA A 171 -8.76 -7.08 -4.77
N TYR A 172 -8.23 -6.29 -5.73
CA TYR A 172 -8.92 -5.93 -6.96
C TYR A 172 -9.30 -7.16 -7.79
N LEU A 173 -8.34 -8.06 -8.01
CA LEU A 173 -8.51 -9.29 -8.78
C LEU A 173 -9.60 -10.18 -8.19
N LEU A 174 -9.54 -10.46 -6.89
CA LEU A 174 -10.51 -11.30 -6.21
C LEU A 174 -11.92 -10.71 -6.22
N LEU A 175 -12.05 -9.40 -6.07
CA LEU A 175 -13.34 -8.70 -6.21
C LEU A 175 -13.90 -8.80 -7.64
N ARG A 176 -13.03 -8.66 -8.66
CA ARG A 176 -13.46 -8.74 -10.06
C ARG A 176 -13.84 -10.14 -10.46
N ASP A 177 -13.11 -11.15 -9.99
CA ASP A 177 -13.43 -12.56 -10.23
C ASP A 177 -14.75 -12.94 -9.56
N GLU A 178 -15.05 -12.41 -8.36
CA GLU A 178 -16.32 -12.63 -7.69
C GLU A 178 -17.48 -11.95 -8.42
N ASN A 179 -17.36 -10.65 -8.67
CA ASN A 179 -18.37 -9.90 -9.42
C ASN A 179 -17.83 -8.53 -9.87
N PRO A 180 -17.71 -8.24 -11.17
CA PRO A 180 -17.26 -6.96 -11.67
C PRO A 180 -18.08 -5.76 -11.20
N GLU A 181 -19.39 -5.95 -10.90
CA GLU A 181 -20.26 -4.89 -10.37
C GLU A 181 -19.83 -4.43 -8.96
N TYR A 182 -19.14 -5.29 -8.19
CA TYR A 182 -18.57 -4.90 -6.91
C TYR A 182 -17.45 -3.87 -7.08
N LEU A 183 -16.58 -4.09 -8.06
CA LEU A 183 -15.55 -3.11 -8.40
C LEU A 183 -16.15 -1.82 -8.94
N ALA A 184 -17.12 -1.92 -9.85
CA ALA A 184 -17.81 -0.74 -10.41
C ALA A 184 -18.41 0.13 -9.29
N ALA A 185 -19.01 -0.49 -8.26
CA ALA A 185 -19.53 0.21 -7.09
C ALA A 185 -18.42 0.85 -6.24
N LEU A 186 -17.32 0.13 -5.99
CA LEU A 186 -16.18 0.63 -5.20
C LEU A 186 -15.33 1.68 -5.94
N MET A 187 -15.48 1.81 -7.25
CA MET A 187 -14.85 2.85 -8.06
C MET A 187 -15.68 4.13 -8.17
N GLN A 188 -16.90 4.16 -7.62
CA GLN A 188 -17.73 5.37 -7.62
C GLN A 188 -17.10 6.48 -6.77
N PRO A 189 -17.25 7.76 -7.16
CA PRO A 189 -16.63 8.90 -6.48
C PRO A 189 -17.16 9.14 -5.05
N ASP A 190 -18.24 8.49 -4.67
CA ASP A 190 -18.88 8.55 -3.36
C ASP A 190 -18.95 7.19 -2.65
N ALA A 191 -18.17 6.20 -3.11
CA ALA A 191 -18.19 4.84 -2.57
C ALA A 191 -17.88 4.78 -1.08
N MET A 192 -16.90 5.56 -0.62
CA MET A 192 -16.44 5.60 0.77
C MET A 192 -16.22 7.05 1.24
N THR A 193 -16.87 7.45 2.30
CA THR A 193 -16.68 8.77 2.95
C THR A 193 -16.03 8.59 4.32
N ILE A 194 -14.92 9.27 4.53
CA ILE A 194 -14.29 9.44 5.84
C ILE A 194 -14.83 10.74 6.43
N PRO A 195 -15.58 10.72 7.56
CA PRO A 195 -16.12 11.91 8.17
C PRO A 195 -15.05 12.93 8.56
N ALA A 196 -15.47 14.17 8.74
CA ALA A 196 -14.63 15.23 9.26
C ALA A 196 -14.03 14.82 10.62
N ASN A 197 -12.80 15.22 10.86
CA ASN A 197 -12.17 15.11 12.18
C ASN A 197 -12.28 16.44 12.91
N THR A 198 -12.95 16.43 14.07
CA THR A 198 -13.15 17.63 14.90
C THR A 198 -12.57 17.37 16.29
N GLU A 199 -11.68 18.23 16.75
CA GLU A 199 -11.10 18.21 18.09
C GLU A 199 -11.48 19.51 18.82
N ALA A 200 -12.06 19.40 20.02
CA ALA A 200 -12.52 20.53 20.83
C ALA A 200 -13.40 21.55 20.07
N GLY A 201 -14.23 21.08 19.13
CA GLY A 201 -15.11 21.92 18.31
C GLY A 201 -14.44 22.58 17.09
N VAL A 202 -13.16 22.33 16.86
CA VAL A 202 -12.42 22.84 15.69
C VAL A 202 -12.27 21.70 14.67
N GLU A 203 -12.64 21.97 13.42
CA GLU A 203 -12.41 21.02 12.33
C GLU A 203 -10.91 20.95 11.99
N ILE A 204 -10.30 19.80 12.29
CA ILE A 204 -8.88 19.52 11.99
C ILE A 204 -8.73 19.03 10.55
N ARG A 205 -9.73 18.30 10.04
CA ARG A 205 -9.75 17.77 8.67
C ARG A 205 -11.19 17.64 8.20
N PRO A 206 -11.52 18.15 6.98
CA PRO A 206 -12.85 18.00 6.41
C PRO A 206 -13.19 16.55 6.07
N ALA A 207 -14.46 16.27 5.83
CA ALA A 207 -14.90 14.99 5.31
C ALA A 207 -14.29 14.72 3.93
N GLN A 208 -13.89 13.46 3.69
CA GLN A 208 -13.29 13.02 2.43
C GLN A 208 -14.13 11.90 1.82
N SER A 209 -14.83 12.21 0.74
CA SER A 209 -15.55 11.22 -0.07
C SER A 209 -14.71 10.85 -1.29
N GLY A 210 -14.80 9.59 -1.73
CA GLY A 210 -14.08 9.14 -2.92
C GLY A 210 -14.16 7.63 -3.12
N PRO A 211 -13.58 7.13 -4.22
CA PRO A 211 -13.55 5.71 -4.52
C PRO A 211 -12.68 4.93 -3.54
N VAL A 212 -12.95 3.62 -3.42
CA VAL A 212 -12.03 2.65 -2.81
C VAL A 212 -10.93 2.29 -3.80
N PHE A 213 -11.30 1.99 -5.05
CA PHE A 213 -10.34 1.74 -6.12
C PHE A 213 -10.40 2.87 -7.15
N SER A 214 -9.24 3.31 -7.57
CA SER A 214 -9.06 4.26 -8.67
C SER A 214 -7.88 3.84 -9.55
N VAL A 215 -7.91 4.24 -10.82
CA VAL A 215 -6.79 4.02 -11.74
C VAL A 215 -6.13 5.36 -12.01
N GLU A 216 -4.83 5.46 -11.81
CA GLU A 216 -4.10 6.68 -12.10
C GLU A 216 -3.97 6.87 -13.62
N PRO A 217 -4.47 7.97 -14.20
CA PRO A 217 -4.50 8.16 -15.67
C PRO A 217 -3.11 8.17 -16.30
N ARG A 218 -2.07 8.65 -15.59
CA ARG A 218 -0.71 8.78 -16.13
C ARG A 218 0.04 7.45 -16.17
N THR A 219 -0.19 6.58 -15.20
CA THR A 219 0.58 5.34 -15.01
C THR A 219 -0.23 4.09 -15.37
N GLY A 220 -1.56 4.22 -15.47
CA GLY A 220 -2.49 3.10 -15.65
C GLY A 220 -2.60 2.20 -14.40
N SER A 221 -1.89 2.52 -13.33
CA SER A 221 -1.81 1.66 -12.13
C SER A 221 -3.01 1.86 -11.21
N PRO A 222 -3.53 0.79 -10.60
CA PRO A 222 -4.58 0.91 -9.61
C PRO A 222 -4.01 1.46 -8.29
N HIS A 223 -4.88 2.14 -7.57
CA HIS A 223 -4.66 2.60 -6.21
C HIS A 223 -5.86 2.22 -5.36
N MET A 224 -5.61 1.81 -4.12
CA MET A 224 -6.67 1.49 -3.16
C MET A 224 -6.62 2.45 -1.98
N ARG A 225 -7.78 3.01 -1.64
CA ARG A 225 -8.05 3.81 -0.46
C ARG A 225 -9.01 3.04 0.45
N TYR A 226 -8.53 2.53 1.58
CA TYR A 226 -9.34 1.63 2.41
C TYR A 226 -9.01 1.73 3.90
N THR A 227 -10.01 1.52 4.74
CA THR A 227 -9.84 1.27 6.16
C THR A 227 -11.00 0.44 6.70
N ALA A 228 -10.71 -0.56 7.52
CA ALA A 228 -11.70 -1.42 8.18
C ALA A 228 -12.23 -0.83 9.50
N ARG A 229 -12.16 0.49 9.71
CA ARG A 229 -12.73 1.14 10.89
C ARG A 229 -14.26 1.12 10.83
N THR A 230 -14.90 0.75 11.92
CA THR A 230 -16.38 0.69 12.01
C THR A 230 -17.02 2.03 12.40
N ARG A 231 -16.27 2.96 12.98
CA ARG A 231 -16.80 4.20 13.57
C ARG A 231 -16.46 5.49 12.83
N SER A 232 -15.79 5.43 11.71
CA SER A 232 -15.32 6.63 11.00
C SER A 232 -15.34 6.43 9.50
N ILE A 233 -16.34 5.70 9.02
CA ILE A 233 -16.61 5.47 7.60
C ILE A 233 -18.10 5.52 7.36
N ALA A 234 -18.51 6.19 6.28
CA ALA A 234 -19.82 6.03 5.68
C ALA A 234 -19.63 5.42 4.29
N TRP A 235 -20.26 4.27 4.06
CA TRP A 235 -20.33 3.64 2.76
C TRP A 235 -21.51 4.17 1.98
N LYS A 236 -21.39 4.22 0.65
CA LYS A 236 -22.53 4.51 -0.22
C LYS A 236 -23.64 3.49 0.03
N ASP A 237 -24.87 3.97 0.22
CA ASP A 237 -26.01 3.13 0.53
C ASP A 237 -26.63 2.57 -0.75
N ASP A 238 -25.95 1.63 -1.41
CA ASP A 238 -26.49 0.82 -2.50
C ASP A 238 -26.12 -0.66 -2.31
N ARG A 239 -26.82 -1.53 -3.05
CA ARG A 239 -26.68 -2.98 -2.89
C ARG A 239 -25.27 -3.46 -3.22
N ASN A 240 -24.70 -3.04 -4.35
CA ASN A 240 -23.42 -3.55 -4.82
C ASN A 240 -22.28 -3.08 -3.92
N THR A 241 -22.32 -1.83 -3.41
CA THR A 241 -21.36 -1.35 -2.42
C THR A 241 -21.41 -2.18 -1.15
N ARG A 242 -22.62 -2.48 -0.62
CA ARG A 242 -22.75 -3.32 0.58
C ARG A 242 -22.20 -4.74 0.37
N MET A 243 -22.50 -5.36 -0.77
CA MET A 243 -21.99 -6.69 -1.12
C MET A 243 -20.47 -6.69 -1.27
N ALA A 244 -19.91 -5.71 -1.96
CA ALA A 244 -18.47 -5.57 -2.14
C ALA A 244 -17.72 -5.36 -0.81
N VAL A 245 -18.26 -4.53 0.08
CA VAL A 245 -17.71 -4.32 1.43
C VAL A 245 -17.81 -5.58 2.28
N GLY A 246 -18.92 -6.34 2.17
CA GLY A 246 -19.09 -7.65 2.80
C GLY A 246 -18.01 -8.62 2.34
N PHE A 247 -17.82 -8.77 1.04
CA PHE A 247 -16.77 -9.62 0.44
C PHE A 247 -15.36 -9.24 0.93
N LEU A 248 -15.02 -7.95 0.89
CA LEU A 248 -13.72 -7.48 1.42
C LEU A 248 -13.57 -7.79 2.91
N THR A 249 -14.62 -7.66 3.70
CA THR A 249 -14.59 -7.94 5.13
C THR A 249 -14.32 -9.42 5.39
N GLU A 250 -14.96 -10.31 4.66
CA GLU A 250 -14.76 -11.76 4.75
C GLU A 250 -13.36 -12.16 4.28
N LEU A 251 -12.88 -11.63 3.14
CA LEU A 251 -11.54 -11.83 2.62
C LEU A 251 -10.47 -11.44 3.65
N LEU A 252 -10.62 -10.28 4.28
CA LEU A 252 -9.64 -9.72 5.23
C LEU A 252 -9.71 -10.37 6.63
N ALA A 253 -10.80 -11.02 6.97
CA ALA A 253 -10.98 -11.77 8.21
C ALA A 253 -10.61 -13.26 8.07
N GLY A 254 -10.64 -13.78 6.86
CA GLY A 254 -10.41 -15.19 6.57
C GLY A 254 -8.94 -15.59 6.45
N GLU A 255 -8.74 -16.83 6.10
CA GLU A 255 -7.45 -17.38 5.67
C GLU A 255 -7.39 -17.31 4.14
N SER A 256 -6.27 -16.79 3.61
CA SER A 256 -6.02 -16.71 2.17
C SER A 256 -4.54 -16.89 1.91
N GLU A 257 -4.19 -17.62 0.85
CA GLU A 257 -2.81 -17.82 0.39
C GLU A 257 -2.12 -16.50 0.00
N PHE A 258 -2.90 -15.44 -0.25
CA PHE A 258 -2.39 -14.11 -0.58
C PHE A 258 -2.11 -13.22 0.64
N LEU A 259 -2.44 -13.69 1.85
CA LEU A 259 -2.17 -12.97 3.09
C LEU A 259 -0.75 -13.27 3.59
N ILE A 260 0.14 -12.32 3.43
CA ILE A 260 1.53 -12.46 3.86
C ILE A 260 1.65 -11.94 5.29
N ARG A 261 1.98 -12.85 6.22
CA ARG A 261 2.22 -12.55 7.64
C ARG A 261 3.71 -12.43 7.90
N TYR A 262 4.14 -11.32 8.48
CA TYR A 262 5.53 -11.13 8.80
C TYR A 262 5.76 -10.15 9.95
N ARG A 263 6.66 -10.51 10.85
CA ARG A 263 7.15 -9.64 11.91
C ARG A 263 8.55 -9.15 11.54
N LEU A 264 8.66 -7.88 11.17
CA LEU A 264 9.95 -7.26 10.86
C LEU A 264 10.89 -7.35 12.05
N GLN A 265 12.10 -7.81 11.82
CA GLN A 265 13.19 -7.86 12.79
C GLN A 265 14.02 -6.57 12.71
N PRO A 266 14.83 -6.23 13.76
CA PRO A 266 15.76 -5.11 13.70
C PRO A 266 16.66 -5.19 12.45
N GLY A 267 16.77 -4.10 11.71
CA GLY A 267 17.48 -4.04 10.42
C GLY A 267 16.66 -4.47 9.20
N GLU A 268 15.42 -4.89 9.40
CA GLU A 268 14.50 -5.17 8.28
C GLU A 268 13.53 -4.01 8.03
N GLY A 269 13.03 -3.96 6.82
CA GLY A 269 11.97 -3.02 6.47
C GLY A 269 11.23 -3.44 5.21
N ILE A 270 10.11 -2.79 4.95
CA ILE A 270 9.31 -2.98 3.75
C ILE A 270 9.26 -1.69 2.95
N ILE A 271 9.42 -1.81 1.63
CA ILE A 271 9.10 -0.77 0.67
C ILE A 271 7.91 -1.25 -0.16
N CYS A 272 6.85 -0.45 -0.28
CA CYS A 272 5.63 -0.88 -0.96
C CYS A 272 4.86 0.28 -1.60
N ASN A 273 3.99 -0.08 -2.55
CA ASN A 273 3.02 0.83 -3.18
C ASN A 273 1.75 0.97 -2.32
N ASN A 274 1.92 1.26 -1.03
CA ASN A 274 0.82 1.47 -0.09
C ASN A 274 -0.22 0.34 -0.09
N ILE A 275 0.25 -0.91 0.01
CA ILE A 275 -0.62 -2.09 0.05
C ILE A 275 -1.47 -2.12 1.32
N LEU A 276 -2.56 -2.92 1.30
CA LEU A 276 -3.36 -3.20 2.49
C LEU A 276 -2.51 -3.85 3.57
N HIS A 277 -2.64 -3.36 4.81
CA HIS A 277 -1.93 -3.95 5.94
C HIS A 277 -2.69 -3.77 7.26
N LYS A 278 -2.43 -4.68 8.18
CA LYS A 278 -2.81 -4.59 9.59
C LYS A 278 -1.61 -4.93 10.47
N ARG A 279 -1.69 -4.59 11.75
CA ARG A 279 -0.69 -4.96 12.74
C ARG A 279 -1.38 -5.56 13.96
N GLU A 280 -0.90 -6.71 14.41
CA GLU A 280 -1.35 -7.34 15.65
C GLU A 280 -0.91 -6.52 16.87
N ALA A 281 -1.57 -6.76 18.01
CA ALA A 281 -1.14 -6.18 19.29
C ALA A 281 0.28 -6.62 19.63
N PHE A 282 0.96 -5.84 20.49
CA PHE A 282 2.30 -6.19 20.94
C PHE A 282 2.51 -5.79 22.41
N THR A 283 3.54 -6.38 23.01
CA THR A 283 4.00 -6.06 24.36
C THR A 283 5.47 -5.67 24.28
N ASP A 284 5.80 -4.51 24.85
CA ASP A 284 7.18 -4.09 25.07
C ASP A 284 7.69 -4.60 26.43
N ASP A 285 9.01 -4.82 26.53
CA ASP A 285 9.72 -5.07 27.79
C ASP A 285 10.85 -4.03 27.94
N PRO A 286 10.55 -2.83 28.48
CA PRO A 286 11.57 -1.80 28.68
C PRO A 286 12.67 -2.23 29.67
N ALA A 287 12.36 -3.08 30.66
CA ALA A 287 13.33 -3.56 31.62
C ALA A 287 14.34 -4.53 31.00
N GLY A 288 13.89 -5.35 30.04
CA GLY A 288 14.73 -6.21 29.20
C GLY A 288 15.33 -5.51 27.97
N GLY A 289 15.11 -4.19 27.80
CA GLY A 289 15.65 -3.42 26.68
C GLY A 289 14.93 -3.62 25.35
N ARG A 290 13.77 -4.27 25.33
CA ARG A 290 12.98 -4.55 24.13
C ARG A 290 11.78 -3.62 24.02
N THR A 291 11.98 -2.51 23.34
CA THR A 291 10.94 -1.48 23.09
C THR A 291 10.80 -1.26 21.60
N ARG A 292 9.61 -1.47 21.08
CA ARG A 292 9.33 -1.35 19.64
C ARG A 292 9.54 0.07 19.14
N LEU A 293 10.38 0.20 18.11
CA LEU A 293 10.59 1.43 17.36
C LEU A 293 10.69 1.11 15.86
N LEU A 294 9.82 1.72 15.07
CA LEU A 294 9.91 1.70 13.63
C LEU A 294 9.94 3.13 13.08
N TYR A 295 10.67 3.33 11.97
CA TYR A 295 10.59 4.54 11.18
C TYR A 295 9.68 4.34 9.99
N ARG A 296 8.78 5.30 9.72
CA ARG A 296 7.88 5.25 8.58
C ARG A 296 7.95 6.54 7.77
N ALA A 297 8.20 6.40 6.47
CA ALA A 297 8.03 7.45 5.48
C ALA A 297 6.86 7.11 4.56
N ARG A 298 5.98 8.08 4.32
CA ARG A 298 4.84 7.99 3.41
C ARG A 298 5.04 8.98 2.29
N TYR A 299 4.77 8.55 1.05
CA TYR A 299 5.06 9.34 -0.15
C TYR A 299 3.83 9.46 -1.04
N TYR A 300 3.66 10.62 -1.65
CA TYR A 300 2.68 10.83 -2.73
C TYR A 300 3.13 10.19 -4.05
N ASP A 301 4.37 9.75 -4.12
CA ASP A 301 4.93 9.05 -5.26
C ASP A 301 4.72 7.54 -5.15
N ARG A 302 4.54 6.88 -6.29
CA ARG A 302 4.61 5.44 -6.45
C ARG A 302 6.07 5.03 -6.68
N ILE A 303 6.45 3.81 -6.33
CA ILE A 303 7.75 3.21 -6.64
C ILE A 303 7.95 3.24 -8.15
N HIS A 304 8.98 3.95 -8.61
CA HIS A 304 9.30 4.09 -10.02
C HIS A 304 9.70 2.74 -10.64
N GLY A 305 9.17 2.44 -11.81
CA GLY A 305 9.32 1.17 -12.51
C GLY A 305 8.24 0.13 -12.14
N THR A 306 7.27 0.50 -11.25
CA THR A 306 6.11 -0.35 -10.95
C THR A 306 4.82 0.17 -11.58
N GLU A 307 4.91 1.17 -12.45
CA GLU A 307 3.77 1.68 -13.19
C GLU A 307 3.26 0.63 -14.18
N LEU A 308 1.95 0.46 -14.28
CA LEU A 308 1.35 -0.52 -15.19
C LEU A 308 1.87 -0.34 -16.61
N ASN A 309 1.89 0.90 -17.11
CA ASN A 309 2.35 1.20 -18.47
C ASN A 309 3.80 0.74 -18.71
N THR A 310 4.64 0.73 -17.67
CA THR A 310 6.02 0.24 -17.75
C THR A 310 6.06 -1.29 -17.76
N ILE A 311 5.32 -1.92 -16.86
CA ILE A 311 5.28 -3.39 -16.74
C ILE A 311 4.57 -4.00 -17.96
N TRP A 312 3.41 -3.44 -18.32
CA TRP A 312 2.52 -4.00 -19.34
C TRP A 312 3.07 -3.89 -20.76
N SER A 313 3.88 -2.87 -21.04
CA SER A 313 4.58 -2.77 -22.32
C SER A 313 5.58 -3.90 -22.57
N GLY A 314 6.05 -4.57 -21.52
CA GLY A 314 6.95 -5.74 -21.57
C GLY A 314 6.24 -7.10 -21.55
N VAL A 315 4.96 -7.13 -21.20
CA VAL A 315 4.16 -8.36 -21.17
C VAL A 315 3.66 -8.66 -22.58
N ARG A 316 3.97 -9.84 -23.10
CA ARG A 316 3.43 -10.26 -24.42
C ARG A 316 1.91 -10.41 -24.27
N PRO A 317 1.11 -9.94 -25.25
CA PRO A 317 -0.32 -10.21 -25.25
C PRO A 317 -0.53 -11.72 -25.22
N CYS A 318 -1.50 -12.19 -24.44
CA CYS A 318 -1.89 -13.60 -24.43
C CYS A 318 -2.11 -14.09 -25.84
N SER A 319 -1.41 -15.14 -26.23
CA SER A 319 -1.62 -15.82 -27.50
C SER A 319 -3.06 -16.34 -27.46
N GLY A 320 -3.94 -15.76 -28.29
CA GLY A 320 -5.31 -16.20 -28.43
C GLY A 320 -5.41 -17.57 -29.10
#